data_5a3e93b13b7271d22e5503813943705e
#
_entry.id   5a3e93b13b7271d22e5503813943705e
#
_cell.length_a   1.000
_cell.length_b   1.000
_cell.length_c   1.000
_cell.angle_alpha   90.00
_cell.angle_beta   90.00
_cell.angle_gamma   90.00
#
_symmetry.space_group_name_H-M   'P 1'
#
loop_
_entity.id
_entity.type
_entity.pdbx_description
1 polymer ?
#
loop_
_entity_poly.entity_id
_entity_poly.type
_entity_poly.pdbx_seq_one_letter_code
_entity_poly.pdbx_strand_id
1 'polypeptide(L)'
;MNSFPDVHPTAIVGGSARLGAGVKVGPYAVIEDGVEVGEGTEVRAHAVIKRYTTIGRGNAVHEGAILGGEPQDVGFTGAETRLRIGDGNKIREGVTIHRATRPGGETVVGSGCFLMAYAHVAHECTIGDGAILANNVALAGHVDIGPRAFLSGGVVVHQFCRVGRIAMIGGNSKIVQDCLPFVVTDGVPGRARALNVVGLRRAGAGAAQLRTLKEGYRLLLRSSLRLETALERMAALGDPWVDEMISFVRGSKRGFHHAGRDAGEAD
;
A
#
# COMPACT_ATOMS: atom_id res chain seq x y z
N MET A 1 31.89 -2.88 9.17
CA MET A 1 30.51 -3.38 9.31
C MET A 1 30.61 -4.88 9.54
N ASN A 2 29.89 -5.42 10.55
CA ASN A 2 29.91 -6.87 10.81
C ASN A 2 29.42 -7.62 9.58
N SER A 3 30.24 -8.51 9.07
CA SER A 3 29.90 -9.33 7.88
C SER A 3 28.97 -10.51 8.20
N PHE A 4 28.69 -10.77 9.48
CA PHE A 4 27.83 -11.86 9.94
C PHE A 4 26.53 -11.33 10.55
N PRO A 5 25.42 -12.11 10.49
CA PRO A 5 24.21 -11.78 11.23
C PRO A 5 24.45 -11.75 12.74
N ASP A 6 23.77 -10.81 13.43
CA ASP A 6 23.76 -10.70 14.89
C ASP A 6 22.41 -11.23 15.41
N VAL A 7 22.39 -12.45 15.94
CA VAL A 7 21.19 -13.15 16.37
C VAL A 7 21.16 -13.28 17.87
N HIS A 8 20.15 -12.73 18.52
CA HIS A 8 19.98 -12.84 19.97
C HIS A 8 19.81 -14.32 20.38
N PRO A 9 20.44 -14.77 21.50
CA PRO A 9 20.38 -16.19 21.89
C PRO A 9 19.00 -16.78 22.14
N THR A 10 18.00 -15.94 22.42
CA THR A 10 16.60 -16.37 22.61
C THR A 10 15.76 -16.32 21.33
N ALA A 11 16.31 -15.86 20.21
CA ALA A 11 15.62 -15.89 18.93
C ALA A 11 15.56 -17.34 18.40
N ILE A 12 14.48 -17.66 17.69
CA ILE A 12 14.31 -18.94 17.01
C ILE A 12 14.46 -18.69 15.52
N VAL A 13 15.50 -19.25 14.91
CA VAL A 13 15.77 -19.11 13.47
C VAL A 13 15.81 -20.51 12.84
N GLY A 14 14.96 -20.72 11.84
CA GLY A 14 14.87 -21.97 11.10
C GLY A 14 16.18 -22.36 10.41
N GLY A 15 16.51 -23.63 10.39
CA GLY A 15 17.80 -24.15 9.88
C GLY A 15 18.05 -23.85 8.41
N SER A 16 17.00 -23.62 7.61
CA SER A 16 17.09 -23.26 6.18
C SER A 16 16.83 -21.76 5.91
N ALA A 17 16.65 -20.93 6.95
CA ALA A 17 16.54 -19.48 6.80
C ALA A 17 17.86 -18.87 6.31
N ARG A 18 17.78 -17.92 5.39
CA ARG A 18 18.94 -17.19 4.85
C ARG A 18 18.96 -15.74 5.36
N LEU A 19 19.95 -15.43 6.18
CA LEU A 19 20.14 -14.09 6.71
C LEU A 19 21.35 -13.42 6.03
N GLY A 20 21.12 -12.25 5.43
CA GLY A 20 22.17 -11.47 4.79
C GLY A 20 23.15 -10.86 5.80
N ALA A 21 24.23 -10.27 5.28
CA ALA A 21 25.25 -9.62 6.11
C ALA A 21 24.63 -8.51 6.97
N GLY A 22 25.06 -8.42 8.23
CA GLY A 22 24.62 -7.36 9.15
C GLY A 22 23.13 -7.40 9.54
N VAL A 23 22.41 -8.48 9.24
CA VAL A 23 21.05 -8.68 9.75
C VAL A 23 21.10 -8.79 11.28
N LYS A 24 20.17 -8.09 11.94
CA LYS A 24 20.01 -8.17 13.40
C LYS A 24 18.69 -8.84 13.74
N VAL A 25 18.73 -9.83 14.64
CA VAL A 25 17.54 -10.55 15.11
C VAL A 25 17.43 -10.40 16.63
N GLY A 26 16.40 -9.70 17.08
CA GLY A 26 16.15 -9.38 18.48
C GLY A 26 15.63 -10.55 19.31
N PRO A 27 15.50 -10.36 20.64
CA PRO A 27 15.08 -11.41 21.56
C PRO A 27 13.68 -11.91 21.24
N TYR A 28 13.50 -13.24 21.34
CA TYR A 28 12.23 -13.93 21.11
C TYR A 28 11.61 -13.71 19.72
N ALA A 29 12.36 -13.18 18.76
CA ALA A 29 11.92 -13.16 17.36
C ALA A 29 11.91 -14.59 16.79
N VAL A 30 10.98 -14.87 15.90
CA VAL A 30 10.85 -16.18 15.23
C VAL A 30 10.97 -15.98 13.73
N ILE A 31 11.92 -16.67 13.11
CA ILE A 31 12.11 -16.70 11.66
C ILE A 31 11.99 -18.16 11.21
N GLU A 32 10.94 -18.49 10.46
CA GLU A 32 10.69 -19.87 10.03
C GLU A 32 11.65 -20.32 8.93
N ASP A 33 11.64 -21.62 8.65
CA ASP A 33 12.42 -22.23 7.57
C ASP A 33 12.09 -21.64 6.20
N GLY A 34 13.10 -21.52 5.35
CA GLY A 34 12.98 -21.01 3.98
C GLY A 34 12.75 -19.49 3.86
N VAL A 35 12.78 -18.76 4.95
CA VAL A 35 12.74 -17.29 4.94
C VAL A 35 14.06 -16.73 4.45
N GLU A 36 13.97 -15.67 3.64
CA GLU A 36 15.14 -14.89 3.21
C GLU A 36 15.06 -13.46 3.74
N VAL A 37 16.13 -13.01 4.40
CA VAL A 37 16.24 -11.64 4.95
C VAL A 37 17.47 -10.96 4.39
N GLY A 38 17.28 -9.87 3.66
CA GLY A 38 18.35 -9.10 3.02
C GLY A 38 19.23 -8.34 3.99
N GLU A 39 20.39 -7.97 3.49
CA GLU A 39 21.47 -7.29 4.22
C GLU A 39 20.99 -6.10 5.04
N GLY A 40 21.50 -5.94 6.25
CA GLY A 40 21.27 -4.81 7.14
C GLY A 40 19.84 -4.66 7.66
N THR A 41 18.97 -5.65 7.41
CA THR A 41 17.60 -5.67 7.95
C THR A 41 17.62 -5.97 9.45
N GLU A 42 16.81 -5.25 10.21
CA GLU A 42 16.64 -5.42 11.65
C GLU A 42 15.25 -6.05 11.93
N VAL A 43 15.25 -7.22 12.57
CA VAL A 43 14.05 -7.92 13.05
C VAL A 43 14.03 -7.81 14.57
N ARG A 44 13.10 -7.03 15.12
CA ARG A 44 13.06 -6.71 16.55
C ARG A 44 12.37 -7.79 17.37
N ALA A 45 12.34 -7.56 18.68
CA ALA A 45 11.83 -8.52 19.65
C ALA A 45 10.40 -8.98 19.33
N HIS A 46 10.13 -10.28 19.49
CA HIS A 46 8.81 -10.89 19.29
C HIS A 46 8.22 -10.75 17.87
N ALA A 47 8.96 -10.26 16.89
CA ALA A 47 8.51 -10.29 15.50
C ALA A 47 8.53 -11.73 14.96
N VAL A 48 7.56 -12.08 14.13
CA VAL A 48 7.42 -13.42 13.55
C VAL A 48 7.46 -13.33 12.03
N ILE A 49 8.41 -14.01 11.39
CA ILE A 49 8.50 -14.10 9.94
C ILE A 49 8.24 -15.54 9.53
N LYS A 50 7.15 -15.74 8.84
CA LYS A 50 6.65 -17.04 8.40
C LYS A 50 7.33 -17.51 7.12
N ARG A 51 7.32 -18.83 6.89
CA ARG A 51 7.83 -19.46 5.63
C ARG A 51 7.28 -18.78 4.38
N TYR A 52 8.00 -18.93 3.27
CA TYR A 52 7.67 -18.35 1.97
C TYR A 52 7.70 -16.80 1.96
N THR A 53 8.43 -16.21 2.89
CA THR A 53 8.63 -14.76 2.97
C THR A 53 10.05 -14.40 2.55
N THR A 54 10.15 -13.44 1.63
CA THR A 54 11.40 -12.79 1.24
C THR A 54 11.35 -11.32 1.62
N ILE A 55 12.34 -10.86 2.37
CA ILE A 55 12.48 -9.47 2.80
C ILE A 55 13.79 -8.91 2.22
N GLY A 56 13.73 -7.76 1.57
CA GLY A 56 14.88 -7.06 1.02
C GLY A 56 15.82 -6.49 2.07
N ARG A 57 16.63 -5.51 1.68
CA ARG A 57 17.71 -4.93 2.47
C ARG A 57 17.24 -3.76 3.34
N GLY A 58 17.91 -3.53 4.46
CA GLY A 58 17.77 -2.31 5.26
C GLY A 58 16.37 -2.06 5.81
N ASN A 59 15.55 -3.11 5.97
CA ASN A 59 14.22 -3.01 6.55
C ASN A 59 14.30 -2.94 8.08
N ALA A 60 13.35 -2.26 8.72
CA ALA A 60 13.13 -2.29 10.16
C ALA A 60 11.77 -2.95 10.44
N VAL A 61 11.80 -4.18 10.97
CA VAL A 61 10.62 -4.93 11.40
C VAL A 61 10.52 -4.81 12.92
N HIS A 62 9.50 -4.09 13.37
CA HIS A 62 9.32 -3.75 14.79
C HIS A 62 8.62 -4.88 15.57
N GLU A 63 8.53 -4.67 16.86
CA GLU A 63 8.09 -5.62 17.87
C GLU A 63 6.68 -6.16 17.57
N GLY A 64 6.51 -7.47 17.62
CA GLY A 64 5.22 -8.14 17.44
C GLY A 64 4.65 -8.10 16.01
N ALA A 65 5.38 -7.60 15.03
CA ALA A 65 4.94 -7.70 13.62
C ALA A 65 4.93 -9.17 13.16
N ILE A 66 3.92 -9.55 12.36
CA ILE A 66 3.77 -10.91 11.81
C ILE A 66 3.73 -10.82 10.29
N LEU A 67 4.78 -11.35 9.65
CA LEU A 67 4.97 -11.27 8.20
C LEU A 67 4.86 -12.67 7.58
N GLY A 68 4.09 -12.79 6.50
CA GLY A 68 3.87 -14.05 5.79
C GLY A 68 2.87 -14.98 6.48
N GLY A 69 1.99 -14.45 7.33
CA GLY A 69 0.88 -15.21 7.91
C GLY A 69 0.03 -15.86 6.83
N GLU A 70 -0.63 -16.97 7.18
CA GLU A 70 -1.59 -17.60 6.27
C GLU A 70 -2.73 -16.65 5.96
N PRO A 71 -3.23 -16.64 4.71
CA PRO A 71 -4.32 -15.75 4.32
C PRO A 71 -5.58 -16.05 5.13
N GLN A 72 -6.28 -15.00 5.54
CA GLN A 72 -7.60 -15.10 6.17
C GLN A 72 -8.68 -15.26 5.09
N ASP A 73 -8.58 -16.33 4.34
CA ASP A 73 -9.50 -16.67 3.25
C ASP A 73 -9.97 -18.12 3.45
N VAL A 74 -11.28 -18.32 3.49
CA VAL A 74 -11.88 -19.65 3.66
C VAL A 74 -11.55 -20.60 2.51
N GLY A 75 -11.16 -20.07 1.35
CA GLY A 75 -10.71 -20.85 0.19
C GLY A 75 -9.25 -21.31 0.25
N PHE A 76 -8.49 -20.91 1.29
CA PHE A 76 -7.10 -21.31 1.40
C PHE A 76 -6.96 -22.79 1.79
N THR A 77 -6.23 -23.55 0.98
CA THR A 77 -6.06 -25.00 1.14
C THR A 77 -4.65 -25.42 1.57
N GLY A 78 -3.85 -24.49 2.11
CA GLY A 78 -2.46 -24.77 2.50
C GLY A 78 -1.45 -24.69 1.36
N ALA A 79 -1.82 -24.07 0.23
CA ALA A 79 -0.95 -23.96 -0.93
C ALA A 79 0.34 -23.17 -0.64
N GLU A 80 1.42 -23.48 -1.37
CA GLU A 80 2.62 -22.65 -1.37
C GLU A 80 2.33 -21.34 -2.07
N THR A 81 2.33 -20.27 -1.29
CA THR A 81 2.10 -18.89 -1.71
C THR A 81 3.12 -17.99 -1.03
N ARG A 82 3.33 -16.78 -1.51
CA ARG A 82 4.49 -15.98 -1.12
C ARG A 82 4.11 -14.61 -0.58
N LEU A 83 5.02 -14.09 0.24
CA LEU A 83 5.11 -12.68 0.59
C LEU A 83 6.48 -12.16 0.15
N ARG A 84 6.50 -11.07 -0.60
CA ARG A 84 7.73 -10.36 -0.96
C ARG A 84 7.69 -8.92 -0.46
N ILE A 85 8.73 -8.53 0.25
CA ILE A 85 8.92 -7.18 0.79
C ILE A 85 10.21 -6.61 0.20
N GLY A 86 10.15 -5.42 -0.37
CA GLY A 86 11.29 -4.70 -0.94
C GLY A 86 12.23 -4.15 0.13
N ASP A 87 12.99 -3.12 -0.23
CA ASP A 87 14.08 -2.56 0.57
C ASP A 87 13.62 -1.36 1.41
N GLY A 88 14.30 -1.12 2.54
CA GLY A 88 14.22 0.13 3.30
C GLY A 88 12.86 0.45 3.93
N ASN A 89 12.03 -0.55 4.15
CA ASN A 89 10.70 -0.36 4.74
C ASN A 89 10.78 -0.21 6.26
N LYS A 90 9.85 0.56 6.82
CA LYS A 90 9.58 0.63 8.25
C LYS A 90 8.25 -0.05 8.54
N ILE A 91 8.30 -1.24 9.15
CA ILE A 91 7.14 -2.05 9.50
C ILE A 91 7.01 -2.01 11.01
N ARG A 92 6.01 -1.27 11.51
CA ARG A 92 5.85 -0.93 12.92
C ARG A 92 5.18 -2.06 13.71
N GLU A 93 5.00 -1.77 14.99
CA GLU A 93 4.54 -2.72 16.00
C GLU A 93 3.20 -3.34 15.63
N GLY A 94 3.08 -4.66 15.77
CA GLY A 94 1.85 -5.40 15.53
C GLY A 94 1.31 -5.37 14.10
N VAL A 95 2.08 -4.92 13.12
CA VAL A 95 1.69 -4.99 11.70
C VAL A 95 1.55 -6.45 11.30
N THR A 96 0.49 -6.76 10.53
CA THR A 96 0.27 -8.08 9.96
C THR A 96 0.24 -8.02 8.44
N ILE A 97 1.00 -8.89 7.78
CA ILE A 97 1.00 -9.03 6.31
C ILE A 97 0.84 -10.50 5.98
N HIS A 98 -0.22 -10.84 5.25
CA HIS A 98 -0.49 -12.20 4.85
C HIS A 98 0.12 -12.50 3.48
N ARG A 99 0.58 -13.76 3.29
CA ARG A 99 0.92 -14.29 1.97
C ARG A 99 -0.34 -14.49 1.14
N ALA A 100 -0.20 -14.76 -0.15
CA ALA A 100 -1.32 -14.96 -1.06
C ALA A 100 -2.12 -16.24 -0.77
N THR A 101 -3.31 -16.35 -1.36
CA THR A 101 -4.21 -17.51 -1.24
C THR A 101 -4.00 -18.52 -2.37
N ARG A 102 -3.87 -18.03 -3.61
CA ARG A 102 -3.83 -18.87 -4.80
C ARG A 102 -2.46 -19.54 -4.98
N PRO A 103 -2.38 -20.82 -5.37
CA PRO A 103 -1.11 -21.48 -5.63
C PRO A 103 -0.20 -20.64 -6.53
N GLY A 104 1.05 -20.43 -6.11
CA GLY A 104 2.03 -19.60 -6.80
C GLY A 104 1.77 -18.09 -6.71
N GLY A 105 0.68 -17.65 -6.04
CA GLY A 105 0.38 -16.26 -5.84
C GLY A 105 1.34 -15.56 -4.87
N GLU A 106 1.37 -14.23 -4.93
CA GLU A 106 2.25 -13.39 -4.11
C GLU A 106 1.51 -12.17 -3.57
N THR A 107 1.76 -11.82 -2.32
CA THR A 107 1.48 -10.49 -1.75
C THR A 107 2.79 -9.69 -1.82
N VAL A 108 2.72 -8.45 -2.26
CA VAL A 108 3.91 -7.63 -2.54
C VAL A 108 3.87 -6.32 -1.76
N VAL A 109 4.96 -6.01 -1.07
CA VAL A 109 5.24 -4.69 -0.52
C VAL A 109 6.48 -4.14 -1.20
N GLY A 110 6.37 -2.97 -1.82
CA GLY A 110 7.47 -2.28 -2.47
C GLY A 110 8.56 -1.81 -1.50
N SER A 111 9.34 -0.85 -1.94
CA SER A 111 10.47 -0.30 -1.16
C SER A 111 10.14 1.05 -0.54
N GLY A 112 10.80 1.37 0.59
CA GLY A 112 10.66 2.66 1.26
C GLY A 112 9.28 2.93 1.86
N CYS A 113 8.46 1.90 2.06
CA CYS A 113 7.13 2.03 2.64
C CYS A 113 7.18 2.25 4.16
N PHE A 114 6.15 2.90 4.68
CA PHE A 114 5.97 3.06 6.12
C PHE A 114 4.61 2.48 6.54
N LEU A 115 4.63 1.29 7.13
CA LEU A 115 3.46 0.64 7.70
C LEU A 115 3.46 0.91 9.20
N MET A 116 2.55 1.78 9.65
CA MET A 116 2.47 2.17 11.08
C MET A 116 1.76 1.09 11.89
N ALA A 117 1.81 1.25 13.22
CA ALA A 117 1.37 0.23 14.14
C ALA A 117 -0.04 -0.31 13.84
N TYR A 118 -0.16 -1.64 13.92
CA TYR A 118 -1.39 -2.40 13.67
C TYR A 118 -2.00 -2.25 12.27
N ALA A 119 -1.25 -1.76 11.27
CA ALA A 119 -1.70 -1.83 9.89
C ALA A 119 -1.79 -3.31 9.44
N HIS A 120 -2.83 -3.63 8.66
CA HIS A 120 -3.06 -4.97 8.12
C HIS A 120 -3.06 -4.97 6.61
N VAL A 121 -2.30 -5.88 6.02
CA VAL A 121 -2.26 -6.14 4.58
C VAL A 121 -2.70 -7.59 4.35
N ALA A 122 -3.87 -7.77 3.74
CA ALA A 122 -4.36 -9.11 3.39
C ALA A 122 -3.66 -9.68 2.15
N HIS A 123 -4.10 -10.86 1.77
CA HIS A 123 -3.57 -11.67 0.67
C HIS A 123 -3.70 -11.00 -0.70
N GLU A 124 -2.80 -11.31 -1.62
CA GLU A 124 -2.76 -10.75 -3.00
C GLU A 124 -2.75 -9.21 -3.09
N CYS A 125 -2.43 -8.50 -2.02
CA CYS A 125 -2.26 -7.05 -2.10
C CYS A 125 -0.93 -6.67 -2.75
N THR A 126 -0.93 -5.53 -3.45
CA THR A 126 0.28 -4.89 -3.96
C THR A 126 0.42 -3.49 -3.37
N ILE A 127 1.50 -3.24 -2.66
CA ILE A 127 1.82 -1.94 -2.06
C ILE A 127 2.98 -1.32 -2.83
N GLY A 128 2.74 -0.20 -3.50
CA GLY A 128 3.75 0.52 -4.28
C GLY A 128 4.78 1.25 -3.42
N ASP A 129 5.92 1.54 -4.02
CA ASP A 129 7.06 2.16 -3.34
C ASP A 129 6.69 3.47 -2.63
N GLY A 130 7.24 3.65 -1.43
CA GLY A 130 7.05 4.85 -0.63
C GLY A 130 5.62 5.08 -0.12
N ALA A 131 4.74 4.07 -0.22
CA ALA A 131 3.40 4.18 0.33
C ALA A 131 3.42 4.24 1.88
N ILE A 132 2.45 4.95 2.44
CA ILE A 132 2.29 5.09 3.89
C ILE A 132 0.91 4.58 4.29
N LEU A 133 0.90 3.55 5.13
CA LEU A 133 -0.29 3.05 5.80
C LEU A 133 -0.21 3.48 7.27
N ALA A 134 -1.04 4.43 7.68
CA ALA A 134 -1.05 4.90 9.06
C ALA A 134 -1.66 3.86 10.01
N ASN A 135 -1.70 4.18 11.30
CA ASN A 135 -2.15 3.25 12.33
C ASN A 135 -3.55 2.66 12.03
N ASN A 136 -3.69 1.35 12.23
CA ASN A 136 -4.95 0.61 12.07
C ASN A 136 -5.56 0.68 10.65
N VAL A 137 -4.79 0.99 9.62
CA VAL A 137 -5.24 0.82 8.22
C VAL A 137 -5.45 -0.66 7.97
N ALA A 138 -6.61 -1.04 7.42
CA ALA A 138 -6.91 -2.42 7.06
C ALA A 138 -7.22 -2.56 5.57
N LEU A 139 -6.38 -3.31 4.87
CA LEU A 139 -6.59 -3.66 3.47
C LEU A 139 -7.14 -5.08 3.38
N ALA A 140 -8.30 -5.23 2.74
CA ALA A 140 -8.83 -6.55 2.38
C ALA A 140 -8.04 -7.16 1.20
N GLY A 141 -8.32 -8.40 0.82
CA GLY A 141 -7.59 -9.09 -0.25
C GLY A 141 -7.64 -8.39 -1.60
N HIS A 142 -6.59 -8.57 -2.42
CA HIS A 142 -6.50 -8.03 -3.78
C HIS A 142 -6.58 -6.50 -3.88
N VAL A 143 -6.11 -5.77 -2.89
CA VAL A 143 -6.04 -4.31 -2.93
C VAL A 143 -4.70 -3.86 -3.51
N ASP A 144 -4.76 -2.92 -4.46
CA ASP A 144 -3.57 -2.29 -5.04
C ASP A 144 -3.41 -0.87 -4.51
N ILE A 145 -2.29 -0.60 -3.86
CA ILE A 145 -1.91 0.74 -3.38
C ILE A 145 -0.80 1.29 -4.26
N GLY A 146 -1.07 2.38 -4.95
CA GLY A 146 -0.11 3.04 -5.82
C GLY A 146 1.06 3.68 -5.07
N PRO A 147 2.20 3.90 -5.76
CA PRO A 147 3.40 4.49 -5.15
C PRO A 147 3.10 5.83 -4.46
N ARG A 148 3.71 6.02 -3.28
CA ARG A 148 3.59 7.25 -2.48
C ARG A 148 2.15 7.62 -2.09
N ALA A 149 1.20 6.70 -2.18
CA ALA A 149 -0.13 6.88 -1.61
C ALA A 149 -0.05 6.97 -0.07
N PHE A 150 -0.91 7.78 0.52
CA PHE A 150 -1.00 7.95 1.95
C PHE A 150 -2.40 7.59 2.44
N LEU A 151 -2.52 6.56 3.24
CA LEU A 151 -3.75 6.16 3.90
C LEU A 151 -3.66 6.57 5.38
N SER A 152 -4.54 7.47 5.80
CA SER A 152 -4.61 7.95 7.18
C SER A 152 -5.14 6.88 8.14
N GLY A 153 -5.01 7.14 9.44
CA GLY A 153 -5.38 6.16 10.48
C GLY A 153 -6.83 5.67 10.39
N GLY A 154 -7.02 4.38 10.65
CA GLY A 154 -8.33 3.74 10.67
C GLY A 154 -9.03 3.58 9.31
N VAL A 155 -8.35 3.82 8.21
CA VAL A 155 -8.91 3.60 6.86
C VAL A 155 -9.11 2.11 6.63
N VAL A 156 -10.29 1.74 6.11
CA VAL A 156 -10.61 0.38 5.66
C VAL A 156 -10.85 0.36 4.15
N VAL A 157 -10.19 -0.57 3.45
CA VAL A 157 -10.26 -0.69 1.99
C VAL A 157 -10.87 -2.04 1.62
N HIS A 158 -11.98 -2.01 0.89
CA HIS A 158 -12.66 -3.22 0.41
C HIS A 158 -11.82 -3.95 -0.63
N GLN A 159 -11.97 -5.28 -0.68
CA GLN A 159 -11.28 -6.13 -1.65
C GLN A 159 -11.43 -5.64 -3.11
N PHE A 160 -10.38 -5.83 -3.89
CA PHE A 160 -10.28 -5.44 -5.30
C PHE A 160 -10.34 -3.92 -5.57
N CYS A 161 -10.28 -3.08 -4.55
CA CYS A 161 -10.15 -1.64 -4.76
C CYS A 161 -8.68 -1.27 -5.05
N ARG A 162 -8.51 -0.20 -5.83
CA ARG A 162 -7.22 0.39 -6.12
C ARG A 162 -7.14 1.81 -5.56
N VAL A 163 -6.01 2.15 -4.99
CA VAL A 163 -5.69 3.51 -4.55
C VAL A 163 -4.55 4.02 -5.44
N GLY A 164 -4.80 5.06 -6.20
CA GLY A 164 -3.84 5.57 -7.17
C GLY A 164 -2.61 6.22 -6.55
N ARG A 165 -1.58 6.43 -7.38
CA ARG A 165 -0.31 7.06 -6.99
C ARG A 165 -0.54 8.44 -6.36
N ILE A 166 0.16 8.73 -5.25
CA ILE A 166 0.06 10.01 -4.53
C ILE A 166 -1.38 10.34 -4.08
N ALA A 167 -2.31 9.40 -4.12
CA ALA A 167 -3.61 9.61 -3.51
C ALA A 167 -3.47 9.78 -2.00
N MET A 168 -4.39 10.52 -1.39
CA MET A 168 -4.47 10.68 0.06
C MET A 168 -5.85 10.26 0.53
N ILE A 169 -5.92 9.33 1.47
CA ILE A 169 -7.18 8.86 2.03
C ILE A 169 -7.33 9.41 3.44
N GLY A 170 -8.42 10.12 3.67
CA GLY A 170 -8.74 10.72 4.98
C GLY A 170 -8.97 9.67 6.07
N GLY A 171 -8.74 10.06 7.33
CA GLY A 171 -8.85 9.14 8.46
C GLY A 171 -10.25 8.54 8.62
N ASN A 172 -10.32 7.29 9.08
CA ASN A 172 -11.57 6.52 9.28
C ASN A 172 -12.46 6.41 8.03
N SER A 173 -11.91 6.60 6.84
CA SER A 173 -12.67 6.45 5.59
C SER A 173 -12.94 4.99 5.26
N LYS A 174 -14.13 4.72 4.70
CA LYS A 174 -14.52 3.43 4.13
C LYS A 174 -14.43 3.48 2.61
N ILE A 175 -13.46 2.77 2.05
CA ILE A 175 -13.17 2.74 0.61
C ILE A 175 -13.81 1.48 0.02
N VAL A 176 -14.77 1.66 -0.89
CA VAL A 176 -15.52 0.58 -1.55
C VAL A 176 -15.42 0.61 -3.08
N GLN A 177 -14.80 1.64 -3.61
CA GLN A 177 -14.48 1.84 -5.03
C GLN A 177 -13.03 2.34 -5.17
N ASP A 178 -12.52 2.44 -6.40
CA ASP A 178 -11.18 2.93 -6.66
C ASP A 178 -11.01 4.40 -6.24
N CYS A 179 -9.87 4.73 -5.66
CA CYS A 179 -9.46 6.10 -5.33
C CYS A 179 -8.50 6.60 -6.40
N LEU A 180 -8.88 7.69 -7.07
CA LEU A 180 -8.12 8.25 -8.20
C LEU A 180 -6.69 8.66 -7.80
N PRO A 181 -5.71 8.53 -8.70
CA PRO A 181 -4.37 9.09 -8.50
C PRO A 181 -4.45 10.59 -8.20
N PHE A 182 -3.57 11.07 -7.31
CA PHE A 182 -3.41 12.50 -6.98
C PHE A 182 -4.57 13.15 -6.23
N VAL A 183 -5.60 12.39 -5.87
CA VAL A 183 -6.84 12.92 -5.29
C VAL A 183 -6.91 12.59 -3.80
N VAL A 184 -7.47 13.52 -3.03
CA VAL A 184 -7.90 13.31 -1.66
C VAL A 184 -9.28 12.66 -1.68
N THR A 185 -9.40 11.46 -1.11
CA THR A 185 -10.67 10.76 -0.91
C THR A 185 -10.94 10.65 0.59
N ASP A 186 -12.15 11.00 1.03
CA ASP A 186 -12.49 11.04 2.46
C ASP A 186 -13.96 10.71 2.70
N GLY A 187 -14.26 10.06 3.83
CA GLY A 187 -15.60 9.82 4.34
C GLY A 187 -16.08 8.37 4.31
N VAL A 188 -17.33 8.16 4.74
CA VAL A 188 -18.02 6.87 4.85
C VAL A 188 -19.39 6.93 4.14
N PRO A 189 -19.51 6.40 2.91
CA PRO A 189 -18.44 5.92 2.04
C PRO A 189 -17.52 7.04 1.55
N GLY A 190 -16.32 6.67 1.07
CA GLY A 190 -15.36 7.61 0.53
C GLY A 190 -15.92 8.48 -0.60
N ARG A 191 -15.45 9.72 -0.68
CA ARG A 191 -15.78 10.70 -1.74
C ARG A 191 -14.52 11.43 -2.18
N ALA A 192 -14.35 11.65 -3.47
CA ALA A 192 -13.29 12.50 -3.98
C ALA A 192 -13.54 13.96 -3.56
N ARG A 193 -12.59 14.57 -2.84
CA ARG A 193 -12.74 15.92 -2.28
C ARG A 193 -11.98 16.96 -3.05
N ALA A 194 -10.69 16.73 -3.28
CA ALA A 194 -9.80 17.69 -3.91
C ALA A 194 -8.56 17.00 -4.49
N LEU A 195 -7.73 17.73 -5.23
CA LEU A 195 -6.37 17.28 -5.53
C LEU A 195 -5.50 17.28 -4.26
N ASN A 196 -4.64 16.27 -4.13
CA ASN A 196 -3.61 16.21 -3.10
C ASN A 196 -2.44 17.16 -3.45
N VAL A 197 -2.69 18.46 -3.40
CA VAL A 197 -1.70 19.50 -3.77
C VAL A 197 -0.42 19.37 -2.94
N VAL A 198 -0.54 19.01 -1.67
CA VAL A 198 0.62 18.82 -0.78
C VAL A 198 1.48 17.65 -1.25
N GLY A 199 0.88 16.50 -1.50
CA GLY A 199 1.57 15.31 -2.02
C GLY A 199 2.18 15.58 -3.39
N LEU A 200 1.46 16.25 -4.28
CA LEU A 200 1.92 16.62 -5.62
C LEU A 200 3.16 17.52 -5.57
N ARG A 201 3.16 18.57 -4.74
CA ARG A 201 4.33 19.45 -4.55
C ARG A 201 5.54 18.70 -4.01
N ARG A 202 5.34 17.83 -3.02
CA ARG A 202 6.39 16.95 -2.48
C ARG A 202 6.93 15.96 -3.53
N ALA A 203 6.12 15.66 -4.53
CA ALA A 203 6.50 14.82 -5.67
C ALA A 203 7.20 15.60 -6.79
N GLY A 204 7.36 16.92 -6.65
CA GLY A 204 8.04 17.77 -7.62
C GLY A 204 7.11 18.44 -8.65
N ALA A 205 5.78 18.38 -8.47
CA ALA A 205 4.86 19.04 -9.39
C ALA A 205 5.03 20.56 -9.36
N GLY A 206 5.39 21.16 -10.49
CA GLY A 206 5.48 22.59 -10.68
C GLY A 206 4.11 23.25 -10.85
N ALA A 207 4.08 24.59 -10.82
CA ALA A 207 2.84 25.35 -10.91
C ALA A 207 2.05 25.07 -12.20
N ALA A 208 2.72 24.89 -13.33
CA ALA A 208 2.07 24.57 -14.61
C ALA A 208 1.37 23.20 -14.52
N GLN A 209 2.05 22.18 -14.06
CA GLN A 209 1.50 20.82 -13.93
C GLN A 209 0.33 20.78 -12.93
N LEU A 210 0.43 21.51 -11.82
CA LEU A 210 -0.69 21.62 -10.86
C LEU A 210 -1.93 22.27 -11.50
N ARG A 211 -1.77 23.27 -12.39
CA ARG A 211 -2.89 23.85 -13.13
C ARG A 211 -3.52 22.83 -14.08
N THR A 212 -2.72 22.09 -14.82
CA THR A 212 -3.21 21.06 -15.75
C THR A 212 -3.93 19.94 -15.03
N LEU A 213 -3.37 19.44 -13.93
CA LEU A 213 -4.04 18.44 -13.08
C LEU A 213 -5.35 18.96 -12.47
N LYS A 214 -5.40 20.22 -12.07
CA LYS A 214 -6.63 20.84 -11.54
C LYS A 214 -7.71 20.89 -12.62
N GLU A 215 -7.35 21.18 -13.86
CA GLU A 215 -8.29 21.14 -14.99
C GLU A 215 -8.76 19.71 -15.27
N GLY A 216 -7.86 18.72 -15.29
CA GLY A 216 -8.23 17.31 -15.43
C GLY A 216 -9.20 16.85 -14.32
N TYR A 217 -8.92 17.19 -13.08
CA TYR A 217 -9.80 16.93 -11.94
C TYR A 217 -11.19 17.56 -12.12
N ARG A 218 -11.24 18.84 -12.57
CA ARG A 218 -12.49 19.56 -12.82
C ARG A 218 -13.29 18.88 -13.94
N LEU A 219 -12.66 18.53 -15.04
CA LEU A 219 -13.31 17.85 -16.16
C LEU A 219 -13.91 16.50 -15.73
N LEU A 220 -13.17 15.71 -14.95
CA LEU A 220 -13.59 14.36 -14.53
C LEU A 220 -14.67 14.38 -13.44
N LEU A 221 -14.56 15.26 -12.45
CA LEU A 221 -15.32 15.16 -11.20
C LEU A 221 -16.26 16.32 -10.91
N ARG A 222 -16.11 17.46 -11.60
CA ARG A 222 -16.87 18.69 -11.34
C ARG A 222 -17.57 19.25 -12.58
N SER A 223 -17.56 18.51 -13.69
CA SER A 223 -18.31 18.90 -14.90
C SER A 223 -19.55 18.02 -15.08
N SER A 224 -20.50 18.47 -15.86
CA SER A 224 -21.67 17.69 -16.30
C SER A 224 -21.41 16.82 -17.52
N LEU A 225 -20.16 16.69 -17.95
CA LEU A 225 -19.79 15.90 -19.13
C LEU A 225 -20.02 14.41 -18.90
N ARG A 226 -20.37 13.70 -19.97
CA ARG A 226 -20.31 12.24 -19.98
C ARG A 226 -18.85 11.81 -19.83
N LEU A 227 -18.62 10.66 -19.19
CA LEU A 227 -17.29 10.17 -18.85
C LEU A 227 -16.35 10.17 -20.07
N GLU A 228 -16.74 9.59 -21.19
CA GLU A 228 -15.88 9.53 -22.39
C GLU A 228 -15.50 10.93 -22.91
N THR A 229 -16.44 11.86 -22.95
CA THR A 229 -16.16 13.25 -23.36
C THR A 229 -15.22 13.94 -22.37
N ALA A 230 -15.35 13.65 -21.07
CA ALA A 230 -14.43 14.17 -20.08
C ALA A 230 -13.01 13.62 -20.29
N LEU A 231 -12.87 12.31 -20.52
CA LEU A 231 -11.59 11.67 -20.77
C LEU A 231 -10.93 12.16 -22.07
N GLU A 232 -11.69 12.36 -23.16
CA GLU A 232 -11.19 12.96 -24.39
C GLU A 232 -10.64 14.38 -24.18
N ARG A 233 -11.37 15.22 -23.45
CA ARG A 233 -10.91 16.58 -23.12
C ARG A 233 -9.70 16.57 -22.18
N MET A 234 -9.62 15.62 -21.26
CA MET A 234 -8.45 15.43 -20.42
C MET A 234 -7.23 15.04 -21.25
N ALA A 235 -7.39 14.11 -22.22
CA ALA A 235 -6.30 13.70 -23.10
C ALA A 235 -5.74 14.88 -23.93
N ALA A 236 -6.60 15.81 -24.36
CA ALA A 236 -6.19 17.03 -25.06
C ALA A 236 -5.32 17.98 -24.24
N LEU A 237 -5.21 17.79 -22.91
CA LEU A 237 -4.32 18.57 -22.05
C LEU A 237 -2.83 18.19 -22.23
N GLY A 238 -2.54 17.00 -22.78
CA GLY A 238 -1.17 16.57 -23.14
C GLY A 238 -0.20 16.46 -21.95
N ASP A 239 -0.70 16.07 -20.78
CA ASP A 239 0.12 15.95 -19.55
C ASP A 239 0.19 14.48 -19.09
N PRO A 240 1.39 13.90 -18.90
CA PRO A 240 1.55 12.49 -18.52
C PRO A 240 0.84 12.09 -17.22
N TRP A 241 0.67 13.00 -16.27
CA TRP A 241 -0.03 12.70 -15.02
C TRP A 241 -1.55 12.72 -15.21
N VAL A 242 -2.04 13.53 -16.14
CA VAL A 242 -3.46 13.46 -16.57
C VAL A 242 -3.72 12.16 -17.32
N ASP A 243 -2.79 11.72 -18.17
CA ASP A 243 -2.89 10.45 -18.88
C ASP A 243 -2.87 9.25 -17.91
N GLU A 244 -2.13 9.35 -16.81
CA GLU A 244 -2.19 8.35 -15.72
C GLU A 244 -3.58 8.31 -15.08
N MET A 245 -4.22 9.46 -14.82
CA MET A 245 -5.61 9.48 -14.31
C MET A 245 -6.58 8.83 -15.29
N ILE A 246 -6.46 9.12 -16.59
CA ILE A 246 -7.27 8.53 -17.66
C ILE A 246 -7.11 7.01 -17.68
N SER A 247 -5.87 6.55 -17.70
CA SER A 247 -5.53 5.11 -17.74
C SER A 247 -6.06 4.39 -16.49
N PHE A 248 -5.94 5.02 -15.32
CA PHE A 248 -6.47 4.50 -14.07
C PHE A 248 -7.99 4.35 -14.11
N VAL A 249 -8.71 5.35 -14.61
CA VAL A 249 -10.18 5.34 -14.76
C VAL A 249 -10.61 4.24 -15.74
N ARG A 250 -9.98 4.15 -16.91
CA ARG A 250 -10.29 3.13 -17.92
C ARG A 250 -10.04 1.71 -17.42
N GLY A 251 -9.03 1.51 -16.61
CA GLY A 251 -8.72 0.21 -15.99
C GLY A 251 -9.58 -0.16 -14.78
N SER A 252 -10.52 0.71 -14.36
CA SER A 252 -11.33 0.46 -13.18
C SER A 252 -12.40 -0.59 -13.43
N LYS A 253 -12.41 -1.63 -12.59
CA LYS A 253 -13.45 -2.68 -12.62
C LYS A 253 -14.54 -2.45 -11.57
N ARG A 254 -14.24 -1.68 -10.52
CA ARG A 254 -15.16 -1.40 -9.42
C ARG A 254 -15.82 -0.02 -9.52
N GLY A 255 -15.50 0.77 -10.56
CA GLY A 255 -15.78 2.20 -10.57
C GLY A 255 -14.87 2.96 -9.60
N PHE A 256 -14.98 4.26 -9.57
CA PHE A 256 -14.17 5.13 -8.72
C PHE A 256 -15.04 6.07 -7.88
N HIS A 257 -14.50 6.55 -6.78
CA HIS A 257 -15.20 7.50 -5.93
C HIS A 257 -15.38 8.84 -6.64
N HIS A 258 -16.64 9.25 -6.84
CA HIS A 258 -17.01 10.56 -7.38
C HIS A 258 -16.92 11.66 -6.32
N ALA A 259 -16.92 12.90 -6.77
CA ALA A 259 -17.10 14.04 -5.87
C ALA A 259 -18.46 13.97 -5.17
N GLY A 260 -18.51 14.25 -3.88
CA GLY A 260 -19.78 14.46 -3.19
C GLY A 260 -20.47 15.71 -3.75
N ARG A 261 -21.80 15.73 -3.78
CA ARG A 261 -22.51 17.00 -3.88
C ARG A 261 -22.18 17.79 -2.62
N ASP A 262 -21.76 19.04 -2.76
CA ASP A 262 -21.56 19.91 -1.60
C ASP A 262 -22.93 20.07 -0.92
N ALA A 263 -22.95 20.02 0.41
CA ALA A 263 -24.18 20.11 1.21
C ALA A 263 -24.92 21.47 1.13
N GLY A 264 -24.60 22.27 0.13
CA GLY A 264 -25.18 23.58 -0.15
C GLY A 264 -25.96 23.69 -1.47
N GLU A 265 -26.08 22.59 -2.24
CA GLU A 265 -26.90 22.55 -3.47
C GLU A 265 -28.13 21.63 -3.24
N ALA A 266 -28.88 21.89 -2.18
CA ALA A 266 -30.25 21.46 -2.06
C ALA A 266 -31.11 22.67 -2.44
N ASP A 267 -31.76 22.60 -3.61
CA ASP A 267 -32.85 23.48 -4.01
C ASP A 267 -34.00 23.48 -2.99
#